data_b93347730b25bfc91fb966ea80d1ac83
#
_entry.id   b93347730b25bfc91fb966ea80d1ac83
#
_cell.length_a   1.000
_cell.length_b   1.000
_cell.length_c   1.000
_cell.angle_alpha   90.00
_cell.angle_beta   90.00
_cell.angle_gamma   90.00
#
_symmetry.space_group_name_H-M   'P 1'
#
loop_
_entity.id
_entity.type
_entity.pdbx_description
1 polymer ?
#
loop_
_entity_poly.entity_id
_entity_poly.type
_entity_poly.pdbx_seq_one_letter_code
_entity_poly.pdbx_strand_id
1 'polypeptide(L)'
;IFNRPSDFNDLKKYAHLIIVAAKRNDSNSGFRLIKKLLPGHQSYNSKDDNPLYLDRDLYAKDQVFVVINAVDEDHLNYQFNRNKELLHAHFDQQFNNRTNRFLFKASQEDEENKLKTDFSWNIKVPWGWEVLKRDGKKNLFWMGAEYPYRWLSVHWEEGNIITDQLKVGEKLWKSSESHFESISFNEFKFNLEKIYFNRLPGWRCTGIWSSIDSLEAKGGPFQSFIFYDNKSDRTFHINTLVYNPGKSKAAYIRQLEYIAKSIKTSFD
;
A
#
# COMPACT_ATOMS: atom_id res chain seq x y z
N ILE A 1 10.84 -11.45 -7.77
CA ILE A 1 11.31 -12.27 -8.88
C ILE A 1 12.80 -12.47 -8.65
N PHE A 2 13.27 -13.72 -8.64
CA PHE A 2 14.70 -14.07 -8.56
C PHE A 2 15.24 -14.29 -9.98
N ASN A 3 16.37 -13.65 -10.27
CA ASN A 3 17.05 -13.74 -11.55
C ASN A 3 18.54 -14.05 -11.34
N ARG A 4 19.22 -14.47 -12.40
CA ARG A 4 20.66 -14.73 -12.34
C ARG A 4 21.44 -13.41 -12.41
N PRO A 5 22.61 -13.31 -11.78
CA PRO A 5 23.48 -12.15 -11.91
C PRO A 5 23.88 -11.79 -13.36
N SER A 6 23.85 -12.77 -14.28
CA SER A 6 24.05 -12.54 -15.74
C SER A 6 23.04 -11.57 -16.33
N ASP A 7 21.82 -11.54 -15.79
CA ASP A 7 20.71 -10.76 -16.33
C ASP A 7 20.71 -9.29 -15.81
N PHE A 8 21.76 -8.93 -15.07
CA PHE A 8 21.88 -7.61 -14.44
C PHE A 8 21.67 -6.44 -15.40
N ASN A 9 22.24 -6.51 -16.61
CA ASN A 9 22.14 -5.41 -17.57
C ASN A 9 20.70 -5.14 -18.02
N ASP A 10 19.86 -6.18 -18.08
CA ASP A 10 18.45 -6.08 -18.45
C ASP A 10 17.60 -5.59 -17.25
N LEU A 11 18.04 -5.90 -16.04
CA LEU A 11 17.31 -5.64 -14.81
C LEU A 11 17.74 -4.35 -14.09
N LYS A 12 18.92 -3.79 -14.39
CA LYS A 12 19.51 -2.67 -13.62
C LYS A 12 18.66 -1.41 -13.56
N LYS A 13 17.67 -1.25 -14.46
CA LYS A 13 16.75 -0.11 -14.47
C LYS A 13 15.44 -0.34 -13.72
N TYR A 14 15.27 -1.52 -13.10
CA TYR A 14 14.08 -1.75 -12.27
C TYR A 14 14.10 -0.84 -11.04
N ALA A 15 12.92 -0.40 -10.63
CA ALA A 15 12.75 0.52 -9.52
C ALA A 15 13.23 -0.04 -8.16
N HIS A 16 13.14 -1.35 -8.00
CA HIS A 16 13.63 -2.08 -6.83
C HIS A 16 14.61 -3.14 -7.32
N LEU A 17 15.86 -3.03 -6.93
CA LEU A 17 16.90 -3.96 -7.33
C LEU A 17 17.73 -4.37 -6.11
N ILE A 18 17.76 -5.66 -5.83
CA ILE A 18 18.57 -6.24 -4.75
C ILE A 18 19.55 -7.23 -5.38
N ILE A 19 20.83 -7.02 -5.13
CA ILE A 19 21.89 -7.97 -5.49
C ILE A 19 22.36 -8.69 -4.21
N VAL A 20 22.38 -10.01 -4.26
CA VAL A 20 22.76 -10.83 -3.10
C VAL A 20 23.93 -11.72 -3.45
N ALA A 21 24.94 -11.74 -2.57
CA ALA A 21 25.97 -12.77 -2.53
C ALA A 21 25.90 -13.48 -1.17
N ALA A 22 25.68 -14.78 -1.19
CA ALA A 22 25.63 -15.63 0.01
C ALA A 22 26.98 -16.27 0.35
N LYS A 23 28.04 -16.01 -0.45
CA LYS A 23 29.42 -16.45 -0.21
C LYS A 23 30.38 -15.45 -0.86
N ARG A 24 31.40 -15.03 -0.10
CA ARG A 24 32.46 -14.12 -0.59
C ARG A 24 33.59 -14.90 -1.26
N ASN A 25 33.29 -15.58 -2.35
CA ASN A 25 34.30 -16.24 -3.16
C ASN A 25 33.99 -16.11 -4.67
N ASP A 26 35.00 -16.25 -5.50
CA ASP A 26 34.88 -16.04 -6.93
C ASP A 26 34.08 -17.13 -7.68
N SER A 27 33.72 -18.22 -7.01
CA SER A 27 32.79 -19.22 -7.56
C SER A 27 31.33 -18.70 -7.50
N ASN A 28 31.03 -17.75 -6.59
CA ASN A 28 29.71 -17.15 -6.46
C ASN A 28 29.52 -16.03 -7.50
N SER A 29 28.54 -16.19 -8.38
CA SER A 29 28.27 -15.22 -9.45
C SER A 29 27.75 -13.87 -8.93
N GLY A 30 27.01 -13.86 -7.82
CA GLY A 30 26.59 -12.64 -7.14
C GLY A 30 27.78 -11.86 -6.60
N PHE A 31 28.72 -12.53 -5.96
CA PHE A 31 29.94 -11.91 -5.46
C PHE A 31 30.79 -11.30 -6.58
N ARG A 32 30.98 -12.02 -7.71
CA ARG A 32 31.68 -11.46 -8.88
C ARG A 32 31.00 -10.21 -9.42
N LEU A 33 29.67 -10.19 -9.46
CA LEU A 33 28.92 -9.01 -9.87
C LEU A 33 29.14 -7.84 -8.91
N ILE A 34 29.06 -8.09 -7.60
CA ILE A 34 29.30 -7.06 -6.57
C ILE A 34 30.69 -6.47 -6.68
N LYS A 35 31.72 -7.31 -6.83
CA LYS A 35 33.11 -6.84 -7.04
C LYS A 35 33.23 -5.89 -8.24
N LYS A 36 32.52 -6.20 -9.31
CA LYS A 36 32.51 -5.36 -10.53
C LYS A 36 31.80 -4.02 -10.33
N LEU A 37 30.71 -4.02 -9.58
CA LEU A 37 29.87 -2.83 -9.40
C LEU A 37 30.36 -1.91 -8.29
N LEU A 38 30.95 -2.49 -7.25
CA LEU A 38 31.40 -1.77 -6.04
C LEU A 38 32.85 -2.15 -5.69
N PRO A 39 33.83 -1.78 -6.51
CA PRO A 39 35.22 -2.24 -6.32
C PRO A 39 35.83 -1.78 -4.98
N GLY A 40 35.37 -0.68 -4.40
CA GLY A 40 35.80 -0.20 -3.07
C GLY A 40 35.25 -0.99 -1.88
N HIS A 41 34.22 -1.85 -2.09
CA HIS A 41 33.57 -2.65 -1.04
C HIS A 41 34.07 -4.09 -0.99
N GLN A 42 35.27 -4.37 -1.53
CA GLN A 42 35.86 -5.72 -1.53
C GLN A 42 36.38 -6.18 -0.15
N SER A 43 36.56 -5.25 0.78
CA SER A 43 37.28 -5.47 2.05
C SER A 43 36.40 -5.95 3.22
N TYR A 44 35.17 -6.37 2.98
CA TYR A 44 34.37 -6.99 4.04
C TYR A 44 34.89 -8.39 4.37
N ASN A 45 35.92 -8.47 5.21
CA ASN A 45 36.58 -9.72 5.57
C ASN A 45 36.07 -10.31 6.89
N SER A 46 35.32 -9.55 7.68
CA SER A 46 34.80 -9.94 8.98
C SER A 46 33.29 -10.22 8.93
N LYS A 47 32.81 -11.14 9.79
CA LYS A 47 31.38 -11.38 10.00
C LYS A 47 30.67 -10.18 10.65
N ASP A 48 31.42 -9.30 11.31
CA ASP A 48 30.92 -8.11 11.99
C ASP A 48 30.73 -6.92 11.06
N ASP A 49 31.28 -6.99 9.84
CA ASP A 49 31.08 -5.94 8.84
C ASP A 49 29.61 -5.86 8.42
N ASN A 50 29.10 -4.64 8.25
CA ASN A 50 27.79 -4.46 7.68
C ASN A 50 27.83 -4.80 6.17
N PRO A 51 27.23 -5.93 5.75
CA PRO A 51 27.27 -6.38 4.35
C PRO A 51 26.26 -5.63 3.48
N LEU A 52 25.49 -4.72 4.06
CA LEU A 52 24.42 -4.00 3.39
C LEU A 52 24.94 -2.69 2.80
N TYR A 53 24.80 -2.53 1.50
CA TYR A 53 24.95 -1.27 0.79
C TYR A 53 23.59 -0.88 0.22
N LEU A 54 23.19 0.37 0.45
CA LEU A 54 21.94 0.92 -0.05
C LEU A 54 22.21 2.25 -0.72
N ASP A 55 21.72 2.40 -1.95
CA ASP A 55 21.80 3.63 -2.73
C ASP A 55 20.48 3.90 -3.45
N ARG A 56 20.34 5.11 -3.98
CA ARG A 56 19.19 5.56 -4.73
C ARG A 56 19.60 6.13 -6.07
N ASP A 57 18.73 5.96 -7.07
CA ASP A 57 18.88 6.58 -8.38
C ASP A 57 20.15 6.22 -9.15
N LEU A 58 20.77 5.07 -8.86
CA LEU A 58 22.05 4.69 -9.42
C LEU A 58 21.96 4.37 -10.93
N TYR A 59 20.95 3.66 -11.37
CA TYR A 59 20.74 3.25 -12.77
C TYR A 59 19.43 3.78 -13.36
N ALA A 60 18.50 4.19 -12.53
CA ALA A 60 17.21 4.72 -12.95
C ALA A 60 16.68 5.69 -11.90
N LYS A 61 15.91 6.69 -12.35
CA LYS A 61 15.24 7.63 -11.47
C LYS A 61 14.26 6.89 -10.54
N ASP A 62 14.25 7.27 -9.26
CA ASP A 62 13.39 6.69 -8.22
C ASP A 62 13.68 5.20 -7.98
N GLN A 63 14.92 4.80 -8.14
CA GLN A 63 15.38 3.46 -7.85
C GLN A 63 15.81 3.33 -6.39
N VAL A 64 15.49 2.21 -5.75
CA VAL A 64 16.16 1.70 -4.55
C VAL A 64 17.05 0.55 -4.98
N PHE A 65 18.36 0.75 -4.83
CA PHE A 65 19.38 -0.23 -5.14
C PHE A 65 19.99 -0.75 -3.84
N VAL A 66 19.99 -2.05 -3.66
CA VAL A 66 20.51 -2.72 -2.46
C VAL A 66 21.51 -3.80 -2.86
N VAL A 67 22.60 -3.87 -2.12
CA VAL A 67 23.53 -4.98 -2.21
C VAL A 67 23.68 -5.61 -0.84
N ILE A 68 23.62 -6.94 -0.77
CA ILE A 68 23.89 -7.73 0.42
C ILE A 68 25.03 -8.70 0.11
N ASN A 69 26.20 -8.40 0.67
CA ASN A 69 27.43 -9.16 0.45
C ASN A 69 27.79 -9.99 1.69
N ALA A 70 27.12 -11.12 1.90
CA ALA A 70 27.32 -11.97 3.06
C ALA A 70 28.49 -12.96 2.89
N VAL A 71 29.15 -13.34 3.99
CA VAL A 71 30.25 -14.31 4.00
C VAL A 71 29.75 -15.75 3.83
N ASP A 72 28.58 -16.05 4.37
CA ASP A 72 27.89 -17.33 4.31
C ASP A 72 26.36 -17.12 4.41
N GLU A 73 25.59 -18.20 4.28
CA GLU A 73 24.11 -18.19 4.33
C GLU A 73 23.59 -17.79 5.70
N ASP A 74 24.23 -18.18 6.80
CA ASP A 74 23.83 -17.83 8.17
C ASP A 74 23.99 -16.32 8.39
N HIS A 75 25.11 -15.76 7.93
CA HIS A 75 25.34 -14.32 7.97
C HIS A 75 24.32 -13.57 7.08
N LEU A 76 23.98 -14.10 5.90
CA LEU A 76 22.92 -13.53 5.05
C LEU A 76 21.59 -13.46 5.79
N ASN A 77 21.15 -14.57 6.38
CA ASN A 77 19.89 -14.65 7.10
C ASN A 77 19.87 -13.71 8.32
N TYR A 78 20.96 -13.69 9.08
CA TYR A 78 21.09 -12.79 10.22
C TYR A 78 20.98 -11.32 9.80
N GLN A 79 21.74 -10.90 8.80
CA GLN A 79 21.77 -9.51 8.36
C GLN A 79 20.46 -9.09 7.67
N PHE A 80 19.83 -9.98 6.93
CA PHE A 80 18.51 -9.71 6.35
C PHE A 80 17.45 -9.50 7.42
N ASN A 81 17.41 -10.37 8.43
CA ASN A 81 16.46 -10.23 9.54
C ASN A 81 16.71 -8.97 10.37
N ARG A 82 17.98 -8.62 10.59
CA ARG A 82 18.36 -7.40 11.31
C ARG A 82 17.95 -6.12 10.58
N ASN A 83 18.01 -6.13 9.25
CA ASN A 83 17.78 -4.94 8.42
C ASN A 83 16.40 -4.93 7.71
N LYS A 84 15.54 -5.93 7.94
CA LYS A 84 14.27 -6.07 7.22
C LYS A 84 13.37 -4.85 7.33
N GLU A 85 13.27 -4.25 8.52
CA GLU A 85 12.43 -3.06 8.74
C GLU A 85 13.00 -1.82 8.01
N LEU A 86 14.33 -1.67 8.01
CA LEU A 86 15.01 -0.61 7.25
C LEU A 86 14.77 -0.76 5.75
N LEU A 87 14.96 -1.96 5.22
CA LEU A 87 14.72 -2.26 3.81
C LEU A 87 13.26 -2.03 3.43
N HIS A 88 12.34 -2.53 4.25
CA HIS A 88 10.90 -2.33 4.04
C HIS A 88 10.56 -0.84 3.99
N ALA A 89 11.06 -0.04 4.94
CA ALA A 89 10.81 1.40 4.97
C ALA A 89 11.32 2.12 3.69
N HIS A 90 12.51 1.75 3.19
CA HIS A 90 13.06 2.33 1.96
C HIS A 90 12.23 1.97 0.72
N PHE A 91 11.82 0.70 0.59
CA PHE A 91 10.98 0.26 -0.53
C PHE A 91 9.58 0.86 -0.46
N ASP A 92 8.99 0.96 0.73
CA ASP A 92 7.69 1.60 0.92
C ASP A 92 7.74 3.09 0.61
N GLN A 93 8.75 3.80 1.09
CA GLN A 93 8.91 5.22 0.78
C GLN A 93 9.03 5.46 -0.72
N GLN A 94 9.82 4.63 -1.41
CA GLN A 94 9.97 4.73 -2.86
C GLN A 94 8.65 4.45 -3.58
N PHE A 95 7.93 3.38 -3.18
CA PHE A 95 6.62 3.07 -3.72
C PHE A 95 5.65 4.25 -3.52
N ASN A 96 5.59 4.81 -2.32
CA ASN A 96 4.73 5.93 -1.99
C ASN A 96 5.07 7.18 -2.81
N ASN A 97 6.35 7.50 -2.98
CA ASN A 97 6.79 8.64 -3.80
C ASN A 97 6.37 8.49 -5.26
N ARG A 98 6.53 7.30 -5.85
CA ARG A 98 6.08 7.02 -7.23
C ARG A 98 4.57 7.06 -7.34
N THR A 99 3.86 6.47 -6.38
CA THR A 99 2.39 6.46 -6.33
C THR A 99 1.85 7.87 -6.22
N ASN A 100 2.44 8.70 -5.36
CA ASN A 100 2.07 10.11 -5.23
C ASN A 100 2.17 10.86 -6.55
N ARG A 101 3.33 10.76 -7.21
CA ARG A 101 3.52 11.42 -8.51
C ARG A 101 2.60 10.91 -9.60
N PHE A 102 2.33 9.60 -9.62
CA PHE A 102 1.44 9.01 -10.61
C PHE A 102 -0.02 9.40 -10.39
N LEU A 103 -0.51 9.28 -9.15
CA LEU A 103 -1.93 9.48 -8.83
C LEU A 103 -2.31 10.96 -8.70
N PHE A 104 -1.41 11.79 -8.15
CA PHE A 104 -1.77 13.15 -7.73
C PHE A 104 -1.08 14.26 -8.54
N LYS A 105 -0.32 13.93 -9.59
CA LYS A 105 0.28 14.93 -10.49
C LYS A 105 -0.78 15.88 -11.09
N ALA A 106 -1.97 15.35 -11.33
CA ALA A 106 -3.11 16.10 -11.84
C ALA A 106 -4.37 15.64 -11.07
N SER A 107 -4.42 15.89 -9.76
CA SER A 107 -5.62 15.57 -8.97
C SER A 107 -6.77 16.51 -9.32
N GLN A 108 -7.99 16.06 -9.07
CA GLN A 108 -9.21 16.81 -9.36
C GLN A 108 -9.52 17.77 -8.21
N GLU A 109 -8.81 18.89 -8.15
CA GLU A 109 -8.90 19.87 -7.06
C GLU A 109 -10.32 20.41 -6.87
N ASP A 110 -11.10 20.57 -7.94
CA ASP A 110 -12.49 21.00 -7.84
C ASP A 110 -13.35 20.02 -7.03
N GLU A 111 -13.17 18.71 -7.25
CA GLU A 111 -13.88 17.69 -6.48
C GLU A 111 -13.43 17.64 -5.02
N GLU A 112 -12.14 17.80 -4.78
CA GLU A 112 -11.57 17.88 -3.43
C GLU A 112 -12.10 19.12 -2.66
N ASN A 113 -12.21 20.27 -3.34
CA ASN A 113 -12.75 21.51 -2.76
C ASN A 113 -14.25 21.40 -2.49
N LYS A 114 -15.03 20.74 -3.36
CA LYS A 114 -16.44 20.48 -3.09
C LYS A 114 -16.63 19.64 -1.83
N LEU A 115 -15.83 18.58 -1.64
CA LEU A 115 -15.89 17.77 -0.41
C LEU A 115 -15.59 18.60 0.83
N LYS A 116 -14.58 19.47 0.74
CA LYS A 116 -14.23 20.37 1.84
C LYS A 116 -15.35 21.34 2.17
N THR A 117 -15.96 21.94 1.16
CA THR A 117 -17.04 22.93 1.32
C THR A 117 -18.32 22.27 1.84
N ASP A 118 -18.71 21.14 1.26
CA ASP A 118 -20.00 20.50 1.54
C ASP A 118 -19.99 19.71 2.86
N PHE A 119 -18.84 19.11 3.21
CA PHE A 119 -18.76 18.13 4.30
C PHE A 119 -17.68 18.41 5.34
N SER A 120 -16.86 19.46 5.16
CA SER A 120 -15.75 19.85 6.06
C SER A 120 -14.66 18.77 6.20
N TRP A 121 -14.48 17.95 5.19
CA TRP A 121 -13.36 17.02 5.02
C TRP A 121 -13.02 16.90 3.53
N ASN A 122 -11.84 16.41 3.18
CA ASN A 122 -11.52 16.07 1.79
C ASN A 122 -10.62 14.83 1.69
N ILE A 123 -10.52 14.30 0.48
CA ILE A 123 -9.60 13.24 0.08
C ILE A 123 -9.10 13.57 -1.33
N LYS A 124 -7.87 13.16 -1.65
CA LYS A 124 -7.34 13.32 -3.00
C LYS A 124 -8.14 12.48 -4.00
N VAL A 125 -8.60 13.13 -5.07
CA VAL A 125 -9.29 12.48 -6.19
C VAL A 125 -8.32 12.41 -7.38
N PRO A 126 -7.75 11.24 -7.71
CA PRO A 126 -6.78 11.13 -8.79
C PRO A 126 -7.39 11.47 -10.15
N TRP A 127 -6.56 11.94 -11.08
CA TRP A 127 -7.00 12.12 -12.47
C TRP A 127 -7.52 10.81 -13.07
N GLY A 128 -8.61 10.90 -13.83
CA GLY A 128 -9.24 9.74 -14.46
C GLY A 128 -10.09 8.88 -13.52
N TRP A 129 -10.27 9.32 -12.25
CA TRP A 129 -11.25 8.74 -11.36
C TRP A 129 -12.59 9.47 -11.49
N GLU A 130 -13.68 8.75 -11.35
CA GLU A 130 -15.04 9.28 -11.40
C GLU A 130 -15.64 9.31 -10.00
N VAL A 131 -16.35 10.41 -9.70
CA VAL A 131 -17.20 10.49 -8.52
C VAL A 131 -18.52 9.80 -8.86
N LEU A 132 -18.73 8.62 -8.30
CA LEU A 132 -19.90 7.77 -8.57
C LEU A 132 -21.09 8.16 -7.69
N LYS A 133 -20.82 8.62 -6.45
CA LYS A 133 -21.88 9.06 -5.53
C LYS A 133 -21.37 10.13 -4.58
N ARG A 134 -22.19 11.14 -4.35
CA ARG A 134 -22.05 12.15 -3.31
C ARG A 134 -23.41 12.38 -2.68
N ASP A 135 -23.60 11.85 -1.47
CA ASP A 135 -24.91 11.87 -0.79
C ASP A 135 -24.73 12.35 0.66
N GLY A 136 -25.00 13.65 0.86
CA GLY A 136 -24.91 14.27 2.20
C GLY A 136 -25.97 13.78 3.19
N LYS A 137 -27.11 13.25 2.70
CA LYS A 137 -28.15 12.70 3.59
C LYS A 137 -27.74 11.34 4.15
N LYS A 138 -26.96 10.58 3.37
CA LYS A 138 -26.42 9.27 3.77
C LYS A 138 -24.99 9.36 4.30
N ASN A 139 -24.41 10.56 4.37
CA ASN A 139 -23.01 10.76 4.72
C ASN A 139 -22.06 9.85 3.92
N LEU A 140 -22.27 9.78 2.61
CA LEU A 140 -21.57 8.87 1.72
C LEU A 140 -20.95 9.61 0.54
N PHE A 141 -19.67 9.37 0.34
CA PHE A 141 -18.93 9.70 -0.87
C PHE A 141 -18.37 8.40 -1.48
N TRP A 142 -18.45 8.25 -2.79
CA TRP A 142 -17.94 7.09 -3.49
C TRP A 142 -17.31 7.51 -4.81
N MET A 143 -16.08 7.07 -5.06
CA MET A 143 -15.36 7.27 -6.30
C MET A 143 -14.76 5.97 -6.81
N GLY A 144 -14.45 5.91 -8.09
CA GLY A 144 -13.88 4.73 -8.72
C GLY A 144 -13.11 5.01 -9.98
N ALA A 145 -12.37 4.01 -10.44
CA ALA A 145 -11.72 3.98 -11.73
C ALA A 145 -11.83 2.58 -12.33
N GLU A 146 -11.91 2.54 -13.67
CA GLU A 146 -11.89 1.30 -14.44
C GLU A 146 -10.45 0.91 -14.84
N TYR A 147 -10.28 -0.32 -15.30
CA TYR A 147 -9.06 -0.88 -15.88
C TYR A 147 -7.80 -0.82 -14.99
N PRO A 148 -7.72 -1.57 -13.87
CA PRO A 148 -8.77 -2.41 -13.30
C PRO A 148 -9.79 -1.61 -12.49
N TYR A 149 -10.94 -2.21 -12.22
CA TYR A 149 -11.92 -1.59 -11.32
C TYR A 149 -11.35 -1.45 -9.92
N ARG A 150 -11.36 -0.22 -9.44
CA ARG A 150 -10.93 0.19 -8.11
C ARG A 150 -11.96 1.14 -7.56
N TRP A 151 -12.49 0.83 -6.40
CA TRP A 151 -13.48 1.66 -5.73
C TRP A 151 -12.98 2.08 -4.37
N LEU A 152 -13.31 3.30 -4.01
CA LEU A 152 -13.09 3.85 -2.69
C LEU A 152 -14.35 4.61 -2.28
N SER A 153 -14.91 4.23 -1.12
CA SER A 153 -15.98 5.00 -0.49
C SER A 153 -15.53 5.55 0.86
N VAL A 154 -16.08 6.70 1.22
CA VAL A 154 -15.94 7.32 2.55
C VAL A 154 -17.34 7.52 3.11
N HIS A 155 -17.59 6.97 4.28
CA HIS A 155 -18.77 7.20 5.07
C HIS A 155 -18.36 7.83 6.41
N TRP A 156 -19.18 8.71 6.95
CA TRP A 156 -18.90 9.35 8.24
C TRP A 156 -20.15 9.46 9.11
N GLU A 157 -19.95 9.40 10.42
CA GLU A 157 -21.00 9.52 11.42
C GLU A 157 -20.51 10.41 12.56
N GLU A 158 -21.42 11.13 13.21
CA GLU A 158 -21.10 11.95 14.37
C GLU A 158 -20.72 11.06 15.58
N GLY A 159 -19.78 11.55 16.36
CA GLY A 159 -19.30 10.91 17.58
C GLY A 159 -18.39 9.70 17.38
N ASN A 160 -17.94 9.15 18.49
CA ASN A 160 -17.08 7.95 18.54
C ASN A 160 -17.94 6.68 18.65
N ILE A 161 -18.05 5.93 17.55
CA ILE A 161 -18.84 4.69 17.45
C ILE A 161 -18.00 3.43 17.45
N ILE A 162 -16.66 3.53 17.60
CA ILE A 162 -15.71 2.42 17.51
C ILE A 162 -15.20 1.96 18.89
N THR A 163 -16.09 1.87 19.86
CA THR A 163 -15.74 1.55 21.26
C THR A 163 -15.50 0.07 21.54
N ASP A 164 -16.00 -0.82 20.68
CA ASP A 164 -15.97 -2.27 20.87
C ASP A 164 -15.58 -3.01 19.59
N GLN A 165 -14.66 -3.99 19.70
CA GLN A 165 -14.12 -4.71 18.54
C GLN A 165 -15.19 -5.51 17.76
N LEU A 166 -16.13 -6.16 18.46
CA LEU A 166 -17.19 -6.94 17.81
C LEU A 166 -18.13 -6.01 17.03
N LYS A 167 -18.52 -4.90 17.65
CA LYS A 167 -19.35 -3.88 17.00
C LYS A 167 -18.64 -3.24 15.81
N VAL A 168 -17.33 -3.01 15.90
CA VAL A 168 -16.53 -2.50 14.79
C VAL A 168 -16.55 -3.48 13.63
N GLY A 169 -16.31 -4.77 13.85
CA GLY A 169 -16.33 -5.80 12.82
C GLY A 169 -17.69 -5.90 12.12
N GLU A 170 -18.78 -5.97 12.91
CA GLU A 170 -20.15 -6.01 12.39
C GLU A 170 -20.49 -4.75 11.58
N LYS A 171 -20.10 -3.57 12.08
CA LYS A 171 -20.33 -2.30 11.38
C LYS A 171 -19.57 -2.23 10.05
N LEU A 172 -18.31 -2.60 10.02
CA LEU A 172 -17.51 -2.64 8.81
C LEU A 172 -18.13 -3.56 7.76
N TRP A 173 -18.62 -4.71 8.19
CA TRP A 173 -19.31 -5.67 7.32
C TRP A 173 -20.59 -5.07 6.73
N LYS A 174 -21.57 -4.77 7.59
CA LYS A 174 -22.90 -4.31 7.18
C LYS A 174 -22.88 -2.98 6.42
N SER A 175 -22.10 -2.01 6.88
CA SER A 175 -22.01 -0.71 6.20
C SER A 175 -21.42 -0.85 4.81
N SER A 176 -20.36 -1.65 4.66
CA SER A 176 -19.71 -1.84 3.38
C SER A 176 -20.63 -2.49 2.35
N GLU A 177 -21.36 -3.54 2.76
CA GLU A 177 -22.35 -4.18 1.89
C GLU A 177 -23.48 -3.22 1.50
N SER A 178 -23.96 -2.40 2.43
CA SER A 178 -25.01 -1.41 2.15
C SER A 178 -24.57 -0.27 1.24
N HIS A 179 -23.29 0.13 1.31
CA HIS A 179 -22.75 1.22 0.49
C HIS A 179 -22.62 0.83 -0.99
N PHE A 180 -22.24 -0.40 -1.25
CA PHE A 180 -22.00 -0.89 -2.62
C PHE A 180 -23.18 -1.68 -3.21
N GLU A 181 -24.25 -1.93 -2.44
CA GLU A 181 -25.56 -2.47 -2.83
C GLU A 181 -25.58 -3.85 -3.51
N SER A 182 -24.49 -4.28 -4.13
CA SER A 182 -24.43 -5.52 -4.93
C SER A 182 -23.25 -6.42 -4.59
N ILE A 183 -22.69 -6.26 -3.40
CA ILE A 183 -21.54 -7.06 -2.93
C ILE A 183 -21.86 -7.75 -1.62
N SER A 184 -21.14 -8.86 -1.35
CA SER A 184 -21.05 -9.50 -0.05
C SER A 184 -19.60 -9.76 0.33
N PHE A 185 -19.32 -9.84 1.62
CA PHE A 185 -18.00 -10.17 2.14
C PHE A 185 -17.93 -11.64 2.56
N ASN A 186 -16.77 -12.24 2.31
CA ASN A 186 -16.54 -13.62 2.71
C ASN A 186 -16.23 -13.71 4.21
N GLU A 187 -17.11 -14.33 4.99
CA GLU A 187 -16.99 -14.45 6.45
C GLU A 187 -15.73 -15.20 6.92
N PHE A 188 -15.27 -16.20 6.15
CA PHE A 188 -14.07 -16.98 6.48
C PHE A 188 -12.76 -16.26 6.17
N LYS A 189 -12.81 -15.16 5.44
CA LYS A 189 -11.65 -14.34 5.03
C LYS A 189 -11.84 -12.88 5.43
N PHE A 190 -12.27 -12.66 6.66
CA PHE A 190 -12.46 -11.36 7.25
C PHE A 190 -11.50 -11.20 8.42
N ASN A 191 -10.44 -10.42 8.23
CA ASN A 191 -9.44 -10.17 9.27
C ASN A 191 -9.55 -8.74 9.77
N LEU A 192 -9.64 -8.56 11.09
CA LEU A 192 -9.76 -7.27 11.76
C LEU A 192 -8.56 -7.05 12.70
N GLU A 193 -7.91 -5.93 12.57
CA GLU A 193 -6.75 -5.56 13.38
C GLU A 193 -6.77 -4.09 13.84
N LYS A 194 -6.24 -3.82 15.02
CA LYS A 194 -6.02 -2.45 15.51
C LYS A 194 -4.84 -1.82 14.78
N ILE A 195 -5.01 -0.57 14.35
CA ILE A 195 -3.97 0.20 13.67
C ILE A 195 -3.94 1.64 14.16
N TYR A 196 -2.91 2.37 13.73
CA TYR A 196 -2.94 3.83 13.67
C TYR A 196 -3.14 4.27 12.22
N PHE A 197 -4.29 4.88 11.93
CA PHE A 197 -4.59 5.47 10.63
C PHE A 197 -4.35 6.98 10.68
N ASN A 198 -3.39 7.50 9.91
CA ASN A 198 -2.98 8.90 9.98
C ASN A 198 -2.72 9.41 11.41
N ARG A 199 -2.10 8.57 12.27
CA ARG A 199 -1.84 8.79 13.71
C ARG A 199 -3.07 8.73 14.62
N LEU A 200 -4.25 8.46 14.09
CA LEU A 200 -5.46 8.26 14.86
C LEU A 200 -5.66 6.77 15.16
N PRO A 201 -6.02 6.39 16.39
CA PRO A 201 -6.37 5.00 16.71
C PRO A 201 -7.56 4.56 15.88
N GLY A 202 -7.50 3.37 15.34
CA GLY A 202 -8.57 2.84 14.50
C GLY A 202 -8.40 1.36 14.23
N TRP A 203 -9.14 0.87 13.26
CA TRP A 203 -9.14 -0.50 12.85
C TRP A 203 -8.98 -0.63 11.34
N ARG A 204 -8.29 -1.68 10.92
CA ARG A 204 -8.23 -2.13 9.54
C ARG A 204 -8.93 -3.48 9.41
N CYS A 205 -9.81 -3.60 8.42
CA CYS A 205 -10.34 -4.86 8.00
C CYS A 205 -9.81 -5.22 6.61
N THR A 206 -9.47 -6.48 6.40
CA THR A 206 -9.07 -7.00 5.09
C THR A 206 -9.78 -8.31 4.81
N GLY A 207 -10.06 -8.60 3.55
CA GLY A 207 -10.73 -9.81 3.17
C GLY A 207 -11.00 -9.92 1.68
N ILE A 208 -12.03 -10.70 1.36
CA ILE A 208 -12.50 -10.91 -0.01
C ILE A 208 -13.97 -10.50 -0.11
N TRP A 209 -14.27 -9.72 -1.13
CA TRP A 209 -15.62 -9.41 -1.53
C TRP A 209 -16.03 -10.21 -2.77
N SER A 210 -17.31 -10.44 -2.97
CA SER A 210 -17.91 -11.05 -4.16
C SER A 210 -19.18 -10.31 -4.56
N SER A 211 -19.51 -10.32 -5.86
CA SER A 211 -20.79 -9.85 -6.36
C SER A 211 -21.92 -10.78 -5.85
N ILE A 212 -23.05 -10.18 -5.49
CA ILE A 212 -24.29 -10.93 -5.16
C ILE A 212 -24.95 -11.42 -6.45
N ASP A 213 -24.76 -10.73 -7.58
CA ASP A 213 -25.29 -11.13 -8.87
C ASP A 213 -24.57 -12.37 -9.40
N SER A 214 -25.35 -13.46 -9.55
CA SER A 214 -24.85 -14.76 -10.03
C SER A 214 -24.51 -14.78 -11.53
N LEU A 215 -25.00 -13.81 -12.31
CA LEU A 215 -24.74 -13.74 -13.74
C LEU A 215 -23.36 -13.21 -14.07
N GLU A 216 -22.75 -12.42 -13.18
CA GLU A 216 -21.40 -11.91 -13.32
C GLU A 216 -20.61 -12.16 -12.04
N ALA A 217 -19.94 -13.31 -11.96
CA ALA A 217 -19.09 -13.67 -10.81
C ALA A 217 -17.88 -12.74 -10.69
N LYS A 218 -18.06 -11.57 -10.08
CA LYS A 218 -17.00 -10.62 -9.75
C LYS A 218 -16.57 -10.81 -8.31
N GLY A 219 -15.30 -10.57 -8.04
CA GLY A 219 -14.78 -10.63 -6.68
C GLY A 219 -13.31 -10.24 -6.62
N GLY A 220 -12.85 -9.96 -5.42
CA GLY A 220 -11.46 -9.57 -5.21
C GLY A 220 -11.15 -9.21 -3.77
N PRO A 221 -9.94 -8.73 -3.50
CA PRO A 221 -9.59 -8.23 -2.18
C PRO A 221 -10.30 -6.91 -1.89
N PHE A 222 -10.61 -6.73 -0.61
CA PHE A 222 -11.00 -5.43 -0.06
C PHE A 222 -10.11 -5.07 1.13
N GLN A 223 -10.09 -3.77 1.44
CA GLN A 223 -9.47 -3.22 2.63
C GLN A 223 -10.34 -2.06 3.12
N SER A 224 -10.67 -2.08 4.40
CA SER A 224 -11.47 -1.04 5.04
C SER A 224 -10.73 -0.47 6.23
N PHE A 225 -10.93 0.83 6.47
CA PHE A 225 -10.38 1.55 7.62
C PHE A 225 -11.53 2.23 8.35
N ILE A 226 -11.53 2.15 9.67
CA ILE A 226 -12.43 2.93 10.50
C ILE A 226 -11.64 3.59 11.63
N PHE A 227 -11.83 4.89 11.84
CA PHE A 227 -11.15 5.66 12.86
C PHE A 227 -11.99 6.83 13.30
N TYR A 228 -11.78 7.26 14.53
CA TYR A 228 -12.44 8.44 15.09
C TYR A 228 -11.47 9.61 15.09
N ASP A 229 -11.95 10.75 14.59
CA ASP A 229 -11.24 12.03 14.67
C ASP A 229 -11.93 12.93 15.70
N ASN A 230 -11.23 13.19 16.80
CA ASN A 230 -11.73 14.02 17.90
C ASN A 230 -11.81 15.51 17.56
N LYS A 231 -11.13 15.99 16.53
CA LYS A 231 -11.21 17.41 16.11
C LYS A 231 -12.52 17.71 15.41
N SER A 232 -12.98 16.81 14.56
CA SER A 232 -14.26 16.96 13.85
C SER A 232 -15.43 16.29 14.58
N ASP A 233 -15.17 15.57 15.68
CA ASP A 233 -16.13 14.72 16.41
C ASP A 233 -16.86 13.74 15.49
N ARG A 234 -16.09 13.08 14.58
CA ARG A 234 -16.65 12.14 13.60
C ARG A 234 -15.87 10.83 13.56
N THR A 235 -16.60 9.76 13.36
CA THR A 235 -16.02 8.48 12.96
C THR A 235 -16.09 8.37 11.44
N PHE A 236 -14.95 8.09 10.81
CA PHE A 236 -14.81 7.88 9.38
C PHE A 236 -14.62 6.40 9.08
N HIS A 237 -15.32 5.93 8.07
CA HIS A 237 -15.20 4.59 7.53
C HIS A 237 -14.83 4.67 6.03
N ILE A 238 -13.66 4.17 5.67
CA ILE A 238 -13.16 4.16 4.30
C ILE A 238 -13.11 2.72 3.81
N ASN A 239 -13.81 2.43 2.71
CA ASN A 239 -13.76 1.13 2.04
C ASN A 239 -13.00 1.21 0.75
N THR A 240 -12.22 0.17 0.45
CA THR A 240 -11.51 0.05 -0.82
C THR A 240 -11.66 -1.36 -1.38
N LEU A 241 -11.99 -1.45 -2.68
CA LEU A 241 -12.21 -2.71 -3.38
C LEU A 241 -11.45 -2.73 -4.70
N VAL A 242 -10.95 -3.91 -5.08
CA VAL A 242 -10.29 -4.13 -6.37
C VAL A 242 -10.92 -5.33 -7.08
N TYR A 243 -11.22 -5.15 -8.38
CA TYR A 243 -11.53 -6.24 -9.29
C TYR A 243 -10.53 -6.24 -10.45
N ASN A 244 -9.72 -7.29 -10.54
CA ASN A 244 -8.69 -7.47 -11.57
C ASN A 244 -8.50 -8.97 -11.85
N PRO A 245 -9.42 -9.61 -12.57
CA PRO A 245 -9.43 -11.05 -12.75
C PRO A 245 -8.15 -11.55 -13.43
N GLY A 246 -7.62 -12.66 -12.96
CA GLY A 246 -6.41 -13.30 -13.51
C GLY A 246 -5.10 -12.54 -13.31
N LYS A 247 -5.11 -11.34 -12.68
CA LYS A 247 -3.90 -10.51 -12.50
C LYS A 247 -3.66 -10.16 -11.05
N SER A 248 -2.43 -9.74 -10.73
CA SER A 248 -2.05 -9.27 -9.38
C SER A 248 -2.86 -8.03 -8.97
N LYS A 249 -3.29 -7.98 -7.70
CA LYS A 249 -4.05 -6.88 -7.11
C LYS A 249 -3.26 -6.12 -6.05
N ALA A 250 -2.13 -6.63 -5.60
CA ALA A 250 -1.36 -6.07 -4.48
C ALA A 250 -0.99 -4.59 -4.68
N ALA A 251 -0.52 -4.22 -5.86
CA ALA A 251 -0.17 -2.83 -6.16
C ALA A 251 -1.38 -1.90 -6.10
N TYR A 252 -2.56 -2.37 -6.52
CA TYR A 252 -3.78 -1.57 -6.53
C TYR A 252 -4.37 -1.39 -5.13
N ILE A 253 -4.33 -2.41 -4.28
CA ILE A 253 -4.71 -2.30 -2.87
C ILE A 253 -3.81 -1.28 -2.17
N ARG A 254 -2.49 -1.31 -2.40
CA ARG A 254 -1.56 -0.32 -1.85
C ARG A 254 -1.82 1.10 -2.38
N GLN A 255 -2.17 1.25 -3.66
CA GLN A 255 -2.57 2.55 -4.21
C GLN A 255 -3.84 3.08 -3.55
N LEU A 256 -4.84 2.24 -3.36
CA LEU A 256 -6.09 2.60 -2.67
C LEU A 256 -5.83 3.00 -1.21
N GLU A 257 -4.99 2.26 -0.49
CA GLU A 257 -4.57 2.64 0.86
C GLU A 257 -3.87 4.01 0.87
N TYR A 258 -3.03 4.27 -0.13
CA TYR A 258 -2.35 5.55 -0.26
C TYR A 258 -3.32 6.70 -0.53
N ILE A 259 -4.33 6.48 -1.38
CA ILE A 259 -5.42 7.44 -1.60
C ILE A 259 -6.22 7.63 -0.31
N ALA A 260 -6.62 6.56 0.37
CA ALA A 260 -7.33 6.62 1.64
C ALA A 260 -6.59 7.45 2.69
N LYS A 261 -5.26 7.26 2.81
CA LYS A 261 -4.41 8.04 3.72
C LYS A 261 -4.27 9.52 3.37
N SER A 262 -4.69 9.94 2.19
CA SER A 262 -4.73 11.37 1.81
C SER A 262 -5.90 12.14 2.43
N ILE A 263 -6.82 11.46 3.12
CA ILE A 263 -7.97 12.10 3.78
C ILE A 263 -7.51 13.13 4.81
N LYS A 264 -8.18 14.29 4.80
CA LYS A 264 -8.09 15.32 5.81
C LYS A 264 -9.48 15.52 6.41
N THR A 265 -9.62 15.21 7.68
CA THR A 265 -10.89 15.17 8.40
C THR A 265 -11.22 16.46 9.12
N SER A 266 -10.21 17.32 9.29
CA SER A 266 -10.36 18.66 9.86
C SER A 266 -9.42 19.63 9.14
N PHE A 267 -9.79 20.91 9.12
CA PHE A 267 -8.99 22.02 8.59
C PHE A 267 -8.82 23.02 9.72
N ASP A 268 -7.57 23.25 10.12
CA ASP A 268 -7.20 24.33 11.04
C ASP A 268 -7.19 25.67 10.30
#